data_ec68d10d0ac961b1871c43c366e054ef
#
_entry.id   ec68d10d0ac961b1871c43c366e054ef
#
_cell.length_a   1.000
_cell.length_b   1.000
_cell.length_c   1.000
_cell.angle_alpha   90.00
_cell.angle_beta   90.00
_cell.angle_gamma   90.00
#
_symmetry.space_group_name_H-M   'P 1'
#
loop_
_entity.id
_entity.type
_entity.pdbx_description
1 polymer ?
#
loop_
_entity_poly.entity_id
_entity_poly.type
_entity_poly.pdbx_seq_one_letter_code
_entity_poly.pdbx_strand_id
1 'polypeptide(L)'
;MKTLQAMGIPYNPDFNGAHQFGVGFMQHTIDWKTRRRSSAVDAFLAPVMSDPLLTVETEATVTSIRMDRDRAIGVDCIRKGSRKSASAGEIILAAGAYQTPKLLMISGVGPDDELTKHNIQKKVVLPGVGKNLQDHYECPVVATTKGAFGYYGADRGWPMIKAGLQYLMFKTGPVSTTGVETCAFYDPDGNNDRPTIQMFCVPTVYLDRDVMGTEPGDGVTINSLLLRPRARGSVTLASSDPFENPIVDTQIFGHPDDLRPTIAGFRFARTVLEASPMRELINKEIFPGADVTSDEALAAHCKRTVKTGYHPVGTCKMGQDSDPEAVLDTSLRVRGTRGLRVVDASLMPTIVSGNTNAAVMAAAGKAAGLILA
;
A
#
# COMPACT_ATOMS: atom_id res chain seq x y z
N MET A 1 -22.52 -5.55 0.27
CA MET A 1 -22.85 -6.06 -1.08
C MET A 1 -24.32 -5.84 -1.46
N LYS A 2 -25.30 -6.50 -0.79
CA LYS A 2 -26.73 -6.37 -1.16
C LYS A 2 -27.23 -4.94 -1.29
N THR A 3 -26.80 -4.06 -0.41
CA THR A 3 -27.15 -2.62 -0.45
C THR A 3 -26.65 -1.96 -1.73
N LEU A 4 -25.39 -2.13 -2.08
CA LEU A 4 -24.80 -1.58 -3.30
C LEU A 4 -25.46 -2.14 -4.56
N GLN A 5 -25.80 -3.44 -4.57
CA GLN A 5 -26.57 -4.05 -5.67
C GLN A 5 -27.98 -3.44 -5.79
N ALA A 6 -28.66 -3.21 -4.66
CA ALA A 6 -29.97 -2.53 -4.66
C ALA A 6 -29.86 -1.05 -5.13
N MET A 7 -28.71 -0.43 -4.99
CA MET A 7 -28.38 0.92 -5.51
C MET A 7 -27.94 0.89 -6.98
N GLY A 8 -27.96 -0.29 -7.66
CA GLY A 8 -27.60 -0.41 -9.07
C GLY A 8 -26.12 -0.70 -9.36
N ILE A 9 -25.26 -0.91 -8.34
CA ILE A 9 -23.89 -1.31 -8.54
C ILE A 9 -23.84 -2.82 -8.86
N PRO A 10 -23.33 -3.25 -10.02
CA PRO A 10 -23.34 -4.66 -10.42
C PRO A 10 -22.40 -5.50 -9.54
N TYR A 11 -22.73 -6.78 -9.42
CA TYR A 11 -21.79 -7.74 -8.83
C TYR A 11 -20.59 -7.96 -9.76
N ASN A 12 -19.39 -7.84 -9.20
CA ASN A 12 -18.15 -8.15 -9.90
C ASN A 12 -17.45 -9.33 -9.21
N PRO A 13 -17.31 -10.48 -9.88
CA PRO A 13 -16.68 -11.66 -9.30
C PRO A 13 -15.14 -11.58 -9.29
N ASP A 14 -14.53 -10.69 -10.11
CA ASP A 14 -13.09 -10.60 -10.28
C ASP A 14 -12.64 -9.17 -10.56
N PHE A 15 -12.16 -8.48 -9.54
CA PHE A 15 -11.62 -7.13 -9.65
C PHE A 15 -10.26 -7.04 -10.34
N ASN A 16 -9.58 -8.17 -10.55
CA ASN A 16 -8.34 -8.27 -11.31
C ASN A 16 -8.58 -8.66 -12.77
N GLY A 17 -9.83 -8.81 -13.17
CA GLY A 17 -10.25 -9.10 -14.55
C GLY A 17 -10.23 -7.86 -15.47
N ALA A 18 -10.91 -7.97 -16.60
CA ALA A 18 -10.97 -6.91 -17.61
C ALA A 18 -11.70 -5.65 -17.15
N HIS A 19 -12.65 -5.78 -16.22
CA HIS A 19 -13.46 -4.69 -15.68
C HIS A 19 -13.37 -4.65 -14.17
N GLN A 20 -13.14 -3.46 -13.62
CA GLN A 20 -12.97 -3.29 -12.18
C GLN A 20 -14.24 -2.77 -11.49
N PHE A 21 -15.12 -2.06 -12.23
CA PHE A 21 -16.36 -1.53 -11.68
C PHE A 21 -17.26 -2.61 -11.09
N GLY A 22 -17.82 -2.33 -9.92
CA GLY A 22 -18.78 -3.20 -9.26
C GLY A 22 -18.53 -3.41 -7.77
N VAL A 23 -19.34 -4.29 -7.15
CA VAL A 23 -19.20 -4.73 -5.76
C VAL A 23 -18.99 -6.25 -5.71
N GLY A 24 -18.07 -6.71 -4.88
CA GLY A 24 -17.77 -8.13 -4.78
C GLY A 24 -16.98 -8.50 -3.54
N PHE A 25 -16.56 -9.74 -3.48
CA PHE A 25 -15.64 -10.20 -2.44
C PHE A 25 -14.22 -9.74 -2.73
N MET A 26 -13.53 -9.28 -1.71
CA MET A 26 -12.12 -8.94 -1.81
C MET A 26 -11.28 -10.21 -2.01
N GLN A 27 -10.39 -10.16 -3.00
CA GLN A 27 -9.49 -11.26 -3.29
C GLN A 27 -8.26 -11.17 -2.38
N HIS A 28 -8.08 -12.16 -1.53
CA HIS A 28 -7.00 -12.23 -0.56
C HIS A 28 -5.96 -13.27 -0.93
N THR A 29 -4.70 -13.04 -0.54
CA THR A 29 -3.63 -14.04 -0.63
C THR A 29 -3.76 -15.06 0.50
N ILE A 30 -4.72 -15.95 0.37
CA ILE A 30 -5.01 -17.06 1.30
C ILE A 30 -4.88 -18.37 0.53
N ASP A 31 -4.05 -19.28 1.01
CA ASP A 31 -3.94 -20.62 0.45
C ASP A 31 -5.26 -21.37 0.65
N TRP A 32 -5.84 -21.84 -0.45
CA TRP A 32 -7.17 -22.43 -0.45
C TRP A 32 -7.26 -23.79 0.27
N LYS A 33 -6.13 -24.52 0.40
CA LYS A 33 -6.05 -25.82 1.08
C LYS A 33 -5.88 -25.64 2.58
N THR A 34 -4.90 -24.82 2.96
CA THR A 34 -4.56 -24.64 4.38
C THR A 34 -5.40 -23.57 5.08
N ARG A 35 -6.06 -22.70 4.28
CA ARG A 35 -6.80 -21.52 4.77
C ARG A 35 -5.94 -20.58 5.62
N ARG A 36 -4.64 -20.56 5.33
CA ARG A 36 -3.67 -19.65 5.95
C ARG A 36 -3.27 -18.56 4.96
N ARG A 37 -2.80 -17.43 5.49
CA ARG A 37 -2.18 -16.41 4.65
C ARG A 37 -1.05 -17.07 3.86
N SER A 38 -1.02 -16.81 2.55
CA SER A 38 0.07 -17.19 1.66
C SER A 38 0.88 -15.94 1.36
N SER A 39 1.95 -15.71 2.14
CA SER A 39 2.86 -14.60 1.89
C SER A 39 3.77 -14.90 0.70
N ALA A 40 4.51 -13.89 0.22
CA ALA A 40 5.54 -14.10 -0.80
C ALA A 40 6.62 -15.10 -0.33
N VAL A 41 6.87 -15.18 0.99
CA VAL A 41 7.76 -16.19 1.57
C VAL A 41 7.18 -17.59 1.36
N ASP A 42 5.90 -17.79 1.69
CA ASP A 42 5.26 -19.12 1.55
C ASP A 42 5.16 -19.55 0.09
N ALA A 43 4.84 -18.61 -0.81
CA ALA A 43 4.58 -18.90 -2.21
C ALA A 43 5.86 -19.08 -3.05
N PHE A 44 6.91 -18.32 -2.78
CA PHE A 44 8.09 -18.26 -3.65
C PHE A 44 9.39 -18.65 -2.96
N LEU A 45 9.61 -18.31 -1.69
CA LEU A 45 10.87 -18.55 -1.01
C LEU A 45 10.93 -19.94 -0.36
N ALA A 46 9.89 -20.30 0.40
CA ALA A 46 9.86 -21.56 1.14
C ALA A 46 10.07 -22.80 0.25
N PRO A 47 9.52 -22.88 -0.97
CA PRO A 47 9.77 -24.03 -1.86
C PRO A 47 11.23 -24.22 -2.29
N VAL A 48 12.04 -23.16 -2.27
CA VAL A 48 13.43 -23.16 -2.72
C VAL A 48 14.45 -22.95 -1.61
N MET A 49 14.02 -22.94 -0.36
CA MET A 49 14.90 -22.70 0.80
C MET A 49 16.05 -23.74 0.95
N SER A 50 15.87 -24.93 0.41
CA SER A 50 16.89 -25.99 0.43
C SER A 50 17.83 -25.96 -0.78
N ASP A 51 17.65 -25.04 -1.72
CA ASP A 51 18.51 -24.92 -2.89
C ASP A 51 19.93 -24.45 -2.43
N PRO A 52 21.01 -25.19 -2.77
CA PRO A 52 22.36 -24.84 -2.38
C PRO A 52 22.88 -23.55 -3.00
N LEU A 53 22.21 -23.05 -4.05
CA LEU A 53 22.53 -21.77 -4.69
C LEU A 53 21.87 -20.57 -3.99
N LEU A 54 20.92 -20.82 -3.06
CA LEU A 54 20.23 -19.79 -2.32
C LEU A 54 20.83 -19.60 -0.92
N THR A 55 21.24 -18.38 -0.61
CA THR A 55 21.60 -17.97 0.75
C THR A 55 20.67 -16.87 1.23
N VAL A 56 19.98 -17.10 2.35
CA VAL A 56 19.09 -16.12 2.98
C VAL A 56 19.72 -15.63 4.29
N GLU A 57 20.13 -14.36 4.31
CA GLU A 57 20.72 -13.70 5.47
C GLU A 57 19.67 -12.81 6.15
N THR A 58 19.16 -13.26 7.28
CA THR A 58 18.22 -12.47 8.12
C THR A 58 18.96 -11.63 9.15
N GLU A 59 18.28 -10.67 9.78
CA GLU A 59 18.83 -9.73 10.77
C GLU A 59 20.05 -8.95 10.22
N ALA A 60 20.02 -8.67 8.91
CA ALA A 60 21.06 -7.97 8.18
C ALA A 60 20.48 -6.66 7.62
N THR A 61 20.92 -5.53 8.15
CA THR A 61 20.56 -4.20 7.64
C THR A 61 21.63 -3.74 6.67
N VAL A 62 21.28 -3.60 5.38
CA VAL A 62 22.16 -3.03 4.37
C VAL A 62 22.35 -1.55 4.65
N THR A 63 23.59 -1.11 4.77
CA THR A 63 23.96 0.26 5.11
C THR A 63 24.41 1.08 3.91
N SER A 64 24.97 0.43 2.87
CA SER A 64 25.35 1.08 1.62
C SER A 64 25.54 0.08 0.48
N ILE A 65 25.45 0.60 -0.75
CA ILE A 65 25.87 -0.09 -1.96
C ILE A 65 27.32 0.31 -2.24
N ARG A 66 28.18 -0.67 -2.40
CA ARG A 66 29.55 -0.43 -2.79
C ARG A 66 29.64 -0.17 -4.29
N MET A 67 30.12 1.01 -4.63
CA MET A 67 30.27 1.46 -6.01
C MET A 67 31.75 1.60 -6.38
N ASP A 68 32.15 0.99 -7.49
CA ASP A 68 33.39 1.32 -8.20
C ASP A 68 33.04 2.18 -9.41
N ARG A 69 33.26 3.50 -9.29
CA ARG A 69 32.77 4.53 -10.22
C ARG A 69 31.24 4.42 -10.38
N ASP A 70 30.78 4.03 -11.58
CA ASP A 70 29.38 3.82 -11.96
C ASP A 70 28.90 2.36 -11.78
N ARG A 71 29.79 1.43 -11.37
CA ARG A 71 29.44 0.01 -11.21
C ARG A 71 29.16 -0.35 -9.75
N ALA A 72 28.02 -0.95 -9.51
CA ALA A 72 27.71 -1.60 -8.24
C ALA A 72 28.46 -2.95 -8.16
N ILE A 73 29.22 -3.15 -7.08
CA ILE A 73 30.11 -4.31 -6.90
C ILE A 73 29.81 -5.12 -5.64
N GLY A 74 28.88 -4.65 -4.80
CA GLY A 74 28.53 -5.31 -3.54
C GLY A 74 27.72 -4.41 -2.62
N VAL A 75 27.46 -4.91 -1.43
CA VAL A 75 26.78 -4.17 -0.35
C VAL A 75 27.55 -4.31 0.95
N ASP A 76 27.43 -3.27 1.80
CA ASP A 76 27.84 -3.36 3.20
C ASP A 76 26.58 -3.47 4.07
N CYS A 77 26.65 -4.24 5.12
CA CYS A 77 25.55 -4.42 6.06
C CYS A 77 26.03 -4.58 7.51
N ILE A 78 25.13 -4.35 8.44
CA ILE A 78 25.29 -4.71 9.84
C ILE A 78 24.40 -5.93 10.12
N ARG A 79 25.01 -6.99 10.60
CA ARG A 79 24.30 -8.21 11.03
C ARG A 79 24.69 -8.55 12.47
N LYS A 80 23.71 -8.61 13.36
CA LYS A 80 23.93 -8.88 14.79
C LYS A 80 25.04 -8.01 15.40
N GLY A 81 25.06 -6.72 15.08
CA GLY A 81 26.03 -5.76 15.56
C GLY A 81 27.40 -5.79 14.86
N SER A 82 27.66 -6.72 13.95
CA SER A 82 28.93 -6.86 13.22
C SER A 82 28.81 -6.38 11.78
N ARG A 83 29.81 -5.65 11.32
CA ARG A 83 29.94 -5.25 9.90
C ARG A 83 30.21 -6.47 9.02
N LYS A 84 29.51 -6.54 7.92
CA LYS A 84 29.67 -7.57 6.87
C LYS A 84 29.65 -6.89 5.51
N SER A 85 30.32 -7.50 4.55
CA SER A 85 30.27 -7.07 3.15
C SER A 85 30.00 -8.28 2.26
N ALA A 86 29.18 -8.09 1.24
CA ALA A 86 28.95 -9.09 0.20
C ALA A 86 29.30 -8.48 -1.16
N SER A 87 30.03 -9.24 -2.00
CA SER A 87 30.31 -8.85 -3.38
C SER A 87 29.38 -9.59 -4.33
N ALA A 88 28.95 -8.92 -5.41
CA ALA A 88 28.03 -9.48 -6.39
C ALA A 88 28.32 -8.93 -7.80
N GLY A 89 27.97 -9.71 -8.81
CA GLY A 89 27.99 -9.28 -10.20
C GLY A 89 26.85 -8.30 -10.55
N GLU A 90 25.71 -8.48 -9.89
CA GLU A 90 24.54 -7.60 -9.97
C GLU A 90 23.87 -7.49 -8.61
N ILE A 91 23.33 -6.31 -8.30
CA ILE A 91 22.60 -6.00 -7.09
C ILE A 91 21.17 -5.62 -7.47
N ILE A 92 20.20 -6.21 -6.78
CA ILE A 92 18.78 -5.92 -6.98
C ILE A 92 18.22 -5.35 -5.69
N LEU A 93 17.77 -4.09 -5.73
CA LEU A 93 17.14 -3.45 -4.59
C LEU A 93 15.64 -3.79 -4.58
N ALA A 94 15.16 -4.25 -3.43
CA ALA A 94 13.77 -4.59 -3.17
C ALA A 94 13.34 -4.13 -1.77
N ALA A 95 13.82 -2.97 -1.33
CA ALA A 95 13.59 -2.43 0.01
C ALA A 95 12.31 -1.56 0.12
N GLY A 96 11.55 -1.44 -0.98
CA GLY A 96 10.28 -0.72 -1.05
C GLY A 96 10.43 0.79 -1.24
N ALA A 97 9.27 1.46 -1.40
CA ALA A 97 9.21 2.85 -1.83
C ALA A 97 9.88 3.86 -0.89
N TYR A 98 10.16 3.51 0.35
CA TYR A 98 10.84 4.40 1.30
C TYR A 98 12.33 4.09 1.44
N GLN A 99 12.69 2.82 1.57
CA GLN A 99 14.08 2.46 1.88
C GLN A 99 14.94 2.33 0.63
N THR A 100 14.38 1.97 -0.54
CA THR A 100 15.14 1.88 -1.79
C THR A 100 15.72 3.24 -2.22
N PRO A 101 14.94 4.34 -2.33
CA PRO A 101 15.52 5.65 -2.64
C PRO A 101 16.51 6.12 -1.57
N LYS A 102 16.24 5.89 -0.27
CA LYS A 102 17.18 6.20 0.80
C LYS A 102 18.52 5.48 0.58
N LEU A 103 18.50 4.17 0.33
CA LEU A 103 19.71 3.36 0.13
C LEU A 103 20.50 3.83 -1.11
N LEU A 104 19.84 4.22 -2.19
CA LEU A 104 20.48 4.83 -3.35
C LEU A 104 21.18 6.13 -2.95
N MET A 105 20.48 7.06 -2.28
CA MET A 105 21.02 8.37 -1.89
C MET A 105 22.22 8.24 -0.95
N ILE A 106 22.15 7.46 0.12
CA ILE A 106 23.28 7.26 1.04
C ILE A 106 24.48 6.58 0.38
N SER A 107 24.25 5.89 -0.76
CA SER A 107 25.30 5.27 -1.57
C SER A 107 25.86 6.19 -2.67
N GLY A 108 25.42 7.45 -2.71
CA GLY A 108 25.88 8.46 -3.66
C GLY A 108 25.15 8.48 -5.00
N VAL A 109 23.98 7.84 -5.10
CA VAL A 109 23.12 7.82 -6.30
C VAL A 109 21.82 8.59 -5.99
N GLY A 110 21.66 9.80 -6.49
CA GLY A 110 20.49 10.61 -6.16
C GLY A 110 20.55 12.05 -6.63
N PRO A 111 19.61 12.90 -6.19
CA PRO A 111 19.58 14.32 -6.51
C PRO A 111 20.83 15.05 -6.03
N ASP A 112 21.33 15.96 -6.83
CA ASP A 112 22.59 16.68 -6.57
C ASP A 112 22.55 17.50 -5.26
N ASP A 113 21.46 18.18 -5.05
CA ASP A 113 21.18 19.00 -3.87
C ASP A 113 21.09 18.16 -2.59
N GLU A 114 20.41 17.03 -2.65
CA GLU A 114 20.24 16.13 -1.51
C GLU A 114 21.58 15.48 -1.10
N LEU A 115 22.37 15.02 -2.07
CA LEU A 115 23.70 14.46 -1.83
C LEU A 115 24.64 15.52 -1.23
N THR A 116 24.59 16.75 -1.75
CA THR A 116 25.40 17.87 -1.26
C THR A 116 25.03 18.26 0.17
N LYS A 117 23.73 18.38 0.46
CA LYS A 117 23.19 18.72 1.79
C LYS A 117 23.70 17.80 2.90
N HIS A 118 23.83 16.51 2.58
CA HIS A 118 24.28 15.50 3.55
C HIS A 118 25.75 15.13 3.45
N ASN A 119 26.57 15.89 2.67
CA ASN A 119 28.00 15.65 2.44
C ASN A 119 28.29 14.24 1.91
N ILE A 120 27.40 13.69 1.08
CA ILE A 120 27.56 12.36 0.48
C ILE A 120 28.35 12.48 -0.81
N GLN A 121 29.38 11.62 -0.98
CA GLN A 121 30.17 11.59 -2.20
C GLN A 121 29.29 11.18 -3.39
N LYS A 122 29.13 12.09 -4.35
CA LYS A 122 28.37 11.85 -5.57
C LYS A 122 29.04 10.78 -6.43
N LYS A 123 28.29 9.75 -6.77
CA LYS A 123 28.66 8.70 -7.73
C LYS A 123 27.89 8.87 -9.04
N VAL A 124 26.57 9.01 -8.96
CA VAL A 124 25.69 9.26 -10.08
C VAL A 124 24.63 10.29 -9.66
N VAL A 125 24.56 11.40 -10.37
CA VAL A 125 23.51 12.40 -10.16
C VAL A 125 22.25 11.94 -10.91
N LEU A 126 21.20 11.68 -10.16
CA LEU A 126 19.95 11.13 -10.66
C LEU A 126 18.76 11.82 -9.96
N PRO A 127 18.21 12.89 -10.60
CA PRO A 127 17.29 13.81 -9.93
C PRO A 127 15.94 13.22 -9.54
N GLY A 128 15.53 12.10 -10.14
CA GLY A 128 14.25 11.44 -9.85
C GLY A 128 14.24 10.57 -8.60
N VAL A 129 15.40 10.23 -8.03
CA VAL A 129 15.45 9.36 -6.83
C VAL A 129 14.76 10.05 -5.66
N GLY A 130 13.80 9.36 -5.06
CA GLY A 130 12.99 9.84 -3.95
C GLY A 130 11.80 10.72 -4.37
N LYS A 131 11.69 11.16 -5.64
CA LYS A 131 10.54 11.93 -6.14
C LYS A 131 9.38 11.03 -6.57
N ASN A 132 8.23 11.64 -6.90
CA ASN A 132 7.06 10.98 -7.44
C ASN A 132 6.39 10.00 -6.48
N LEU A 133 6.57 10.15 -5.16
CA LEU A 133 5.86 9.34 -4.17
C LEU A 133 4.35 9.47 -4.37
N GLN A 134 3.67 8.35 -4.45
CA GLN A 134 2.22 8.24 -4.55
C GLN A 134 1.73 7.21 -3.54
N ASP A 135 0.51 7.42 -3.03
CA ASP A 135 -0.16 6.48 -2.13
C ASP A 135 -1.67 6.60 -2.31
N HIS A 136 -2.43 5.59 -1.94
CA HIS A 136 -3.87 5.70 -1.82
C HIS A 136 -4.24 6.33 -0.48
N TYR A 137 -5.15 7.28 -0.53
CA TYR A 137 -5.63 7.98 0.67
C TYR A 137 -7.03 7.52 1.00
N GLU A 138 -7.29 7.25 2.27
CA GLU A 138 -8.61 6.84 2.73
C GLU A 138 -9.20 7.76 3.79
N CYS A 139 -10.52 7.95 3.71
CA CYS A 139 -11.31 8.67 4.70
C CYS A 139 -12.44 7.75 5.18
N PRO A 140 -12.51 7.46 6.49
CA PRO A 140 -13.53 6.57 7.05
C PRO A 140 -14.85 7.30 7.36
N VAL A 141 -15.95 6.57 7.19
CA VAL A 141 -17.25 6.86 7.80
C VAL A 141 -17.55 5.73 8.78
N VAL A 142 -17.91 6.07 10.01
CA VAL A 142 -18.18 5.08 11.06
C VAL A 142 -19.60 5.23 11.60
N ALA A 143 -20.30 4.12 11.71
CA ALA A 143 -21.60 4.05 12.31
C ALA A 143 -21.71 2.91 13.34
N THR A 144 -22.49 3.12 14.40
CA THR A 144 -22.87 2.05 15.31
C THR A 144 -24.02 1.23 14.74
N THR A 145 -24.11 -0.04 15.13
CA THR A 145 -25.20 -0.93 14.74
C THR A 145 -26.21 -1.14 15.86
N LYS A 146 -27.44 -1.56 15.51
CA LYS A 146 -28.52 -1.86 16.46
C LYS A 146 -28.29 -3.15 17.24
N GLY A 147 -27.27 -3.93 16.88
CA GLY A 147 -26.90 -5.19 17.51
C GLY A 147 -25.50 -5.61 17.12
N ALA A 148 -25.01 -6.71 17.71
CA ALA A 148 -23.69 -7.28 17.47
C ALA A 148 -23.67 -8.08 16.16
N PHE A 149 -23.53 -7.41 15.02
CA PHE A 149 -23.49 -8.04 13.69
C PHE A 149 -22.08 -8.27 13.15
N GLY A 150 -21.06 -7.77 13.83
CA GLY A 150 -19.67 -7.79 13.38
C GLY A 150 -18.77 -8.69 14.23
N TYR A 151 -17.49 -8.33 14.26
CA TYR A 151 -16.44 -9.10 14.94
C TYR A 151 -16.03 -8.52 16.29
N TYR A 152 -16.65 -7.42 16.74
CA TYR A 152 -16.32 -6.81 18.03
C TYR A 152 -16.49 -7.82 19.16
N GLY A 153 -15.46 -7.98 19.98
CA GLY A 153 -15.47 -8.93 21.10
C GLY A 153 -15.18 -10.39 20.71
N ALA A 154 -15.05 -10.72 19.42
CA ALA A 154 -14.68 -12.08 18.99
C ALA A 154 -13.25 -12.48 19.35
N ASP A 155 -12.41 -11.52 19.73
CA ASP A 155 -11.00 -11.64 20.10
C ASP A 155 -10.76 -11.86 21.60
N ARG A 156 -11.83 -11.99 22.41
CA ARG A 156 -11.72 -12.12 23.89
C ARG A 156 -12.75 -13.06 24.50
N GLY A 157 -12.39 -13.61 25.66
CA GLY A 157 -13.27 -14.48 26.44
C GLY A 157 -13.76 -15.72 25.71
N TRP A 158 -14.98 -16.15 26.01
CA TRP A 158 -15.59 -17.34 25.43
C TRP A 158 -15.79 -17.26 23.90
N PRO A 159 -16.18 -16.11 23.30
CA PRO A 159 -16.24 -15.94 21.83
C PRO A 159 -14.92 -16.26 21.13
N MET A 160 -13.78 -15.84 21.70
CA MET A 160 -12.46 -16.14 21.14
C MET A 160 -12.17 -17.66 21.13
N ILE A 161 -12.48 -18.36 22.23
CA ILE A 161 -12.30 -19.82 22.32
C ILE A 161 -13.17 -20.52 21.26
N LYS A 162 -14.44 -20.14 21.17
CA LYS A 162 -15.38 -20.67 20.17
C LYS A 162 -14.87 -20.43 18.73
N ALA A 163 -14.44 -19.21 18.42
CA ALA A 163 -13.91 -18.86 17.11
C ALA A 163 -12.62 -19.64 16.78
N GLY A 164 -11.73 -19.80 17.76
CA GLY A 164 -10.53 -20.62 17.63
C GLY A 164 -10.84 -22.09 17.35
N LEU A 165 -11.75 -22.71 18.11
CA LEU A 165 -12.17 -24.10 17.89
C LEU A 165 -12.85 -24.27 16.53
N GLN A 166 -13.72 -23.34 16.12
CA GLN A 166 -14.35 -23.36 14.81
C GLN A 166 -13.31 -23.33 13.69
N TYR A 167 -12.30 -22.48 13.81
CA TYR A 167 -11.22 -22.42 12.84
C TYR A 167 -10.36 -23.69 12.81
N LEU A 168 -10.02 -24.23 13.97
CA LEU A 168 -9.22 -25.46 14.05
C LEU A 168 -9.93 -26.65 13.41
N MET A 169 -11.24 -26.81 13.66
CA MET A 169 -12.04 -27.93 13.17
C MET A 169 -12.52 -27.76 11.72
N PHE A 170 -12.96 -26.55 11.36
CA PHE A 170 -13.69 -26.32 10.10
C PHE A 170 -13.01 -25.31 9.17
N LYS A 171 -11.95 -24.63 9.61
CA LYS A 171 -11.27 -23.57 8.85
C LYS A 171 -12.22 -22.42 8.42
N THR A 172 -13.22 -22.13 9.26
CA THR A 172 -14.25 -21.09 9.02
C THR A 172 -14.37 -20.17 10.24
N GLY A 173 -15.21 -19.14 10.13
CA GLY A 173 -15.51 -18.20 11.22
C GLY A 173 -14.56 -17.01 11.29
N PRO A 174 -14.64 -16.18 12.35
CA PRO A 174 -13.92 -14.92 12.46
C PRO A 174 -12.39 -15.03 12.30
N VAL A 175 -11.79 -16.15 12.68
CA VAL A 175 -10.33 -16.38 12.56
C VAL A 175 -9.91 -16.63 11.10
N SER A 176 -10.84 -17.02 10.22
CA SER A 176 -10.55 -17.32 8.82
C SER A 176 -10.65 -16.09 7.90
N THR A 177 -10.99 -14.93 8.43
CA THR A 177 -11.17 -13.69 7.67
C THR A 177 -10.07 -12.68 7.97
N THR A 178 -9.92 -11.70 7.07
CA THR A 178 -9.04 -10.54 7.26
C THR A 178 -9.77 -9.37 7.93
N GLY A 179 -11.10 -9.49 8.19
CA GLY A 179 -11.96 -8.41 8.65
C GLY A 179 -12.43 -7.46 7.53
N VAL A 180 -11.98 -7.68 6.30
CA VAL A 180 -12.38 -6.90 5.11
C VAL A 180 -12.76 -7.89 4.01
N GLU A 181 -14.00 -8.35 4.01
CA GLU A 181 -14.45 -9.38 3.05
C GLU A 181 -14.96 -8.81 1.75
N THR A 182 -15.45 -7.57 1.74
CA THR A 182 -16.12 -6.99 0.59
C THR A 182 -15.56 -5.64 0.23
N CYS A 183 -15.48 -5.37 -1.06
CA CYS A 183 -15.14 -4.06 -1.58
C CYS A 183 -15.99 -3.69 -2.79
N ALA A 184 -15.95 -2.43 -3.17
CA ALA A 184 -16.53 -1.92 -4.40
C ALA A 184 -15.55 -0.95 -5.05
N PHE A 185 -15.61 -0.92 -6.38
CA PHE A 185 -14.91 0.04 -7.20
C PHE A 185 -15.92 0.82 -8.01
N TYR A 186 -15.85 2.14 -7.99
CA TYR A 186 -16.78 3.00 -8.70
C TYR A 186 -16.16 4.37 -8.99
N ASP A 187 -16.81 5.12 -9.86
CA ASP A 187 -16.47 6.51 -10.14
C ASP A 187 -17.64 7.42 -9.72
N PRO A 188 -17.44 8.42 -8.85
CA PRO A 188 -18.49 9.33 -8.44
C PRO A 188 -19.07 10.18 -9.58
N ASP A 189 -18.32 10.38 -10.65
CA ASP A 189 -18.74 11.12 -11.84
C ASP A 189 -19.34 10.19 -12.93
N GLY A 190 -19.48 8.89 -12.65
CA GLY A 190 -20.10 7.90 -13.52
C GLY A 190 -19.18 7.29 -14.59
N ASN A 191 -17.89 7.59 -14.60
CA ASN A 191 -16.93 6.98 -15.52
C ASN A 191 -16.47 5.59 -15.00
N ASN A 192 -17.40 4.64 -15.03
CA ASN A 192 -17.21 3.33 -14.44
C ASN A 192 -16.23 2.41 -15.20
N ASP A 193 -15.85 2.72 -16.42
CA ASP A 193 -14.76 2.02 -17.12
C ASP A 193 -13.41 2.25 -16.43
N ARG A 194 -13.32 3.32 -15.64
CA ARG A 194 -12.11 3.72 -14.97
C ARG A 194 -12.36 4.22 -13.54
N PRO A 195 -12.75 3.34 -12.60
CA PRO A 195 -13.06 3.72 -11.23
C PRO A 195 -11.96 4.57 -10.58
N THR A 196 -12.37 5.56 -9.83
CA THR A 196 -11.47 6.47 -9.08
C THR A 196 -11.53 6.25 -7.58
N ILE A 197 -12.55 5.54 -7.10
CA ILE A 197 -12.74 5.23 -5.68
C ILE A 197 -12.82 3.71 -5.48
N GLN A 198 -12.06 3.22 -4.51
CA GLN A 198 -12.27 1.92 -3.87
C GLN A 198 -12.96 2.14 -2.54
N MET A 199 -13.98 1.36 -2.26
CA MET A 199 -14.65 1.34 -0.97
C MET A 199 -14.54 -0.06 -0.38
N PHE A 200 -14.24 -0.15 0.92
CA PHE A 200 -14.33 -1.41 1.66
C PHE A 200 -14.99 -1.21 3.01
N CYS A 201 -15.56 -2.30 3.54
CA CYS A 201 -16.34 -2.28 4.75
C CYS A 201 -15.67 -3.18 5.81
N VAL A 202 -15.44 -2.61 6.98
CA VAL A 202 -14.98 -3.32 8.18
C VAL A 202 -16.16 -3.48 9.13
N PRO A 203 -16.59 -4.69 9.51
CA PRO A 203 -17.78 -4.91 10.34
C PRO A 203 -17.50 -4.72 11.84
N THR A 204 -16.95 -3.58 12.20
CA THR A 204 -16.72 -3.10 13.57
C THR A 204 -16.49 -1.58 13.53
N VAL A 205 -16.61 -0.92 14.68
CA VAL A 205 -16.06 0.44 14.84
C VAL A 205 -14.55 0.33 14.77
N TYR A 206 -13.96 0.85 13.70
CA TYR A 206 -12.53 0.81 13.44
C TYR A 206 -12.03 2.18 12.97
N LEU A 207 -11.10 2.74 13.73
CA LEU A 207 -10.25 3.84 13.29
C LEU A 207 -8.80 3.46 13.55
N ASP A 208 -7.90 3.97 12.74
CA ASP A 208 -6.47 3.84 13.00
C ASP A 208 -6.11 4.54 14.32
N ARG A 209 -5.03 4.06 14.96
CA ARG A 209 -4.57 4.56 16.26
C ARG A 209 -4.30 6.07 16.28
N ASP A 210 -3.96 6.63 15.11
CA ASP A 210 -3.65 8.05 14.96
C ASP A 210 -4.91 8.91 14.68
N VAL A 211 -6.06 8.28 14.46
CA VAL A 211 -7.34 8.97 14.26
C VAL A 211 -8.19 8.85 15.50
N MET A 212 -8.29 9.94 16.25
CA MET A 212 -9.11 10.00 17.48
C MET A 212 -10.55 10.37 17.15
N GLY A 213 -11.49 9.82 17.90
CA GLY A 213 -12.89 10.25 17.79
C GLY A 213 -13.95 9.18 18.06
N THR A 214 -13.57 7.90 18.22
CA THR A 214 -14.52 6.83 18.57
C THR A 214 -13.90 5.82 19.52
N GLU A 215 -14.74 5.18 20.31
CA GLU A 215 -14.38 4.02 21.10
C GLU A 215 -14.70 2.73 20.34
N PRO A 216 -13.88 1.66 20.50
CA PRO A 216 -14.18 0.37 19.89
C PRO A 216 -15.55 -0.17 20.28
N GLY A 217 -16.30 -0.72 19.34
CA GLY A 217 -17.66 -1.19 19.61
C GLY A 217 -18.32 -1.91 18.44
N ASP A 218 -19.57 -2.33 18.66
CA ASP A 218 -20.40 -2.86 17.60
C ASP A 218 -20.76 -1.76 16.59
N GLY A 219 -20.37 -1.99 15.36
CA GLY A 219 -20.56 -1.00 14.31
C GLY A 219 -20.05 -1.44 12.96
N VAL A 220 -19.94 -0.48 12.09
CA VAL A 220 -19.38 -0.63 10.74
C VAL A 220 -18.54 0.58 10.41
N THR A 221 -17.42 0.35 9.77
CA THR A 221 -16.56 1.38 9.21
C THR A 221 -16.50 1.18 7.70
N ILE A 222 -16.87 2.21 6.93
CA ILE A 222 -16.70 2.23 5.49
C ILE A 222 -15.54 3.16 5.17
N ASN A 223 -14.50 2.62 4.57
CA ASN A 223 -13.35 3.39 4.09
C ASN A 223 -13.52 3.66 2.60
N SER A 224 -13.34 4.91 2.19
CA SER A 224 -13.27 5.34 0.80
C SER A 224 -11.85 5.74 0.45
N LEU A 225 -11.24 5.07 -0.54
CA LEU A 225 -9.87 5.29 -0.98
C LEU A 225 -9.87 5.99 -2.34
N LEU A 226 -9.11 7.08 -2.45
CA LEU A 226 -8.81 7.68 -3.75
C LEU A 226 -7.75 6.85 -4.47
N LEU A 227 -8.14 6.23 -5.61
CA LEU A 227 -7.27 5.34 -6.38
C LEU A 227 -6.30 6.06 -7.31
N ARG A 228 -6.57 7.31 -7.67
CA ARG A 228 -5.82 8.05 -8.69
C ARG A 228 -5.41 9.43 -8.19
N PRO A 229 -4.61 9.50 -7.11
CA PRO A 229 -4.14 10.79 -6.61
C PRO A 229 -3.28 11.50 -7.65
N ARG A 230 -3.46 12.83 -7.81
CA ARG A 230 -2.62 13.70 -8.63
C ARG A 230 -1.46 14.28 -7.85
N ALA A 231 -1.59 14.37 -6.54
CA ALA A 231 -0.50 14.79 -5.66
C ALA A 231 0.72 13.88 -5.83
N ARG A 232 1.89 14.50 -5.75
CA ARG A 232 3.18 13.81 -5.80
C ARG A 232 4.02 14.26 -4.63
N GLY A 233 4.38 13.30 -3.79
CA GLY A 233 5.25 13.50 -2.65
C GLY A 233 6.71 13.13 -2.94
N SER A 234 7.49 13.06 -1.88
CA SER A 234 8.91 12.74 -1.94
C SER A 234 9.40 11.96 -0.72
N VAL A 235 10.53 11.30 -0.92
CA VAL A 235 11.33 10.68 0.14
C VAL A 235 12.72 11.31 0.07
N THR A 236 13.17 11.91 1.17
CA THR A 236 14.48 12.55 1.30
C THR A 236 15.24 12.01 2.50
N LEU A 237 16.52 12.30 2.61
CA LEU A 237 17.32 11.87 3.74
C LEU A 237 17.06 12.77 4.97
N ALA A 238 16.95 12.17 6.14
CA ALA A 238 17.05 12.90 7.40
C ALA A 238 18.51 13.22 7.73
N SER A 239 19.40 12.24 7.47
CA SER A 239 20.86 12.38 7.57
C SER A 239 21.56 11.35 6.69
N SER A 240 22.90 11.31 6.78
CA SER A 240 23.72 10.25 6.15
C SER A 240 23.78 8.95 6.97
N ASP A 241 23.17 8.89 8.15
CA ASP A 241 23.10 7.67 8.96
C ASP A 241 22.13 6.65 8.34
N PRO A 242 22.61 5.44 7.95
CA PRO A 242 21.75 4.41 7.36
C PRO A 242 20.68 3.88 8.32
N PHE A 243 20.79 4.10 9.61
CA PHE A 243 19.79 3.65 10.60
C PHE A 243 18.69 4.67 10.85
N GLU A 244 18.87 5.91 10.47
CA GLU A 244 17.84 6.93 10.59
C GLU A 244 16.77 6.76 9.50
N ASN A 245 15.50 6.89 9.87
CA ASN A 245 14.42 6.79 8.90
C ASN A 245 14.45 7.99 7.93
N PRO A 246 14.07 7.79 6.65
CA PRO A 246 13.98 8.89 5.71
C PRO A 246 12.82 9.82 6.08
N ILE A 247 12.90 11.06 5.63
CA ILE A 247 11.79 12.00 5.66
C ILE A 247 10.83 11.62 4.53
N VAL A 248 9.57 11.38 4.87
CA VAL A 248 8.51 11.03 3.93
C VAL A 248 7.50 12.17 3.88
N ASP A 249 7.48 12.89 2.79
CA ASP A 249 6.49 13.91 2.49
C ASP A 249 5.48 13.35 1.49
N THR A 250 4.29 13.01 1.96
CA THR A 250 3.26 12.37 1.14
C THR A 250 2.52 13.35 0.24
N GLN A 251 2.53 14.65 0.56
CA GLN A 251 1.75 15.68 -0.13
C GLN A 251 0.26 15.34 -0.28
N ILE A 252 -0.33 14.64 0.69
CA ILE A 252 -1.76 14.28 0.66
C ILE A 252 -2.58 15.57 0.53
N PHE A 253 -3.50 15.61 -0.49
CA PHE A 253 -4.25 16.80 -0.89
C PHE A 253 -3.38 18.00 -1.30
N GLY A 254 -2.10 17.80 -1.63
CA GLY A 254 -1.24 18.81 -2.24
C GLY A 254 -1.67 19.21 -3.65
N HIS A 255 -2.48 18.39 -4.31
CA HIS A 255 -3.14 18.73 -5.57
C HIS A 255 -4.63 19.05 -5.33
N PRO A 256 -5.15 20.20 -5.81
CA PRO A 256 -6.54 20.62 -5.52
C PRO A 256 -7.61 19.63 -6.02
N ASP A 257 -7.32 18.92 -7.10
CA ASP A 257 -8.26 17.96 -7.71
C ASP A 257 -8.43 16.66 -6.91
N ASP A 258 -7.60 16.39 -5.90
CA ASP A 258 -7.69 15.13 -5.12
C ASP A 258 -8.80 15.19 -4.07
N LEU A 259 -9.12 16.37 -3.57
CA LEU A 259 -10.08 16.53 -2.48
C LEU A 259 -11.53 16.30 -2.95
N ARG A 260 -11.91 16.79 -4.13
CA ARG A 260 -13.29 16.65 -4.65
C ARG A 260 -13.73 15.18 -4.80
N PRO A 261 -12.99 14.29 -5.47
CA PRO A 261 -13.38 12.88 -5.55
C PRO A 261 -13.35 12.19 -4.19
N THR A 262 -12.47 12.59 -3.27
CA THR A 262 -12.43 12.05 -1.91
C THR A 262 -13.72 12.40 -1.15
N ILE A 263 -14.19 13.65 -1.22
CA ILE A 263 -15.46 14.08 -0.60
C ILE A 263 -16.63 13.35 -1.26
N ALA A 264 -16.62 13.17 -2.58
CA ALA A 264 -17.68 12.45 -3.28
C ALA A 264 -17.73 10.97 -2.85
N GLY A 265 -16.57 10.32 -2.71
CA GLY A 265 -16.47 8.96 -2.17
C GLY A 265 -16.98 8.86 -0.74
N PHE A 266 -16.65 9.82 0.09
CA PHE A 266 -17.15 9.93 1.46
C PHE A 266 -18.68 10.08 1.51
N ARG A 267 -19.26 10.98 0.71
CA ARG A 267 -20.72 11.15 0.62
C ARG A 267 -21.43 9.88 0.16
N PHE A 268 -20.84 9.19 -0.82
CA PHE A 268 -21.40 7.93 -1.30
C PHE A 268 -21.36 6.85 -0.20
N ALA A 269 -20.32 6.78 0.63
CA ALA A 269 -20.26 5.88 1.77
C ALA A 269 -21.40 6.14 2.77
N ARG A 270 -21.76 7.40 3.02
CA ARG A 270 -22.96 7.77 3.82
C ARG A 270 -24.25 7.26 3.18
N THR A 271 -24.43 7.49 1.88
CA THR A 271 -25.60 7.00 1.16
C THR A 271 -25.74 5.48 1.28
N VAL A 272 -24.64 4.72 1.31
CA VAL A 272 -24.66 3.27 1.55
C VAL A 272 -25.16 2.92 2.96
N LEU A 273 -24.78 3.68 3.99
CA LEU A 273 -25.28 3.48 5.36
C LEU A 273 -26.79 3.75 5.47
N GLU A 274 -27.30 4.68 4.67
CA GLU A 274 -28.70 5.11 4.66
C GLU A 274 -29.62 4.28 3.75
N ALA A 275 -29.05 3.47 2.85
CA ALA A 275 -29.78 2.65 1.90
C ALA A 275 -30.12 1.27 2.48
N SER A 276 -31.31 0.75 2.14
CA SER A 276 -31.70 -0.65 2.47
C SER A 276 -30.87 -1.67 1.70
N PRO A 277 -30.51 -2.83 2.28
CA PRO A 277 -30.86 -3.27 3.64
C PRO A 277 -29.87 -2.79 4.73
N MET A 278 -28.79 -2.05 4.43
CA MET A 278 -27.81 -1.59 5.43
C MET A 278 -28.46 -0.73 6.51
N ARG A 279 -29.31 0.23 6.12
CA ARG A 279 -30.01 1.14 7.03
C ARG A 279 -30.74 0.44 8.17
N GLU A 280 -31.23 -0.76 7.93
CA GLU A 280 -31.98 -1.52 8.94
C GLU A 280 -31.10 -1.97 10.11
N LEU A 281 -29.79 -2.16 9.84
CA LEU A 281 -28.80 -2.55 10.83
C LEU A 281 -28.17 -1.34 11.53
N ILE A 282 -28.14 -0.17 10.90
CA ILE A 282 -27.47 1.03 11.42
C ILE A 282 -28.31 1.69 12.51
N ASN A 283 -27.65 2.04 13.60
CA ASN A 283 -28.20 2.85 14.68
C ASN A 283 -27.99 4.34 14.40
N LYS A 284 -26.71 4.78 14.35
CA LYS A 284 -26.33 6.16 14.01
C LYS A 284 -24.91 6.26 13.49
N GLU A 285 -24.65 7.22 12.60
CA GLU A 285 -23.29 7.65 12.28
C GLU A 285 -22.66 8.33 13.51
N ILE A 286 -21.42 7.97 13.82
CA ILE A 286 -20.66 8.50 14.96
C ILE A 286 -19.38 9.22 14.54
N PHE A 287 -18.91 9.01 13.30
CA PHE A 287 -17.72 9.65 12.79
C PHE A 287 -17.84 9.91 11.27
N PRO A 288 -17.70 11.17 10.86
CA PRO A 288 -17.52 12.40 11.66
C PRO A 288 -18.75 12.81 12.48
N GLY A 289 -19.90 12.22 12.24
CA GLY A 289 -21.20 12.59 12.76
C GLY A 289 -22.08 13.25 11.69
N ALA A 290 -23.40 13.00 11.77
CA ALA A 290 -24.37 13.41 10.74
C ALA A 290 -24.44 14.93 10.49
N ASP A 291 -24.01 15.75 11.45
CA ASP A 291 -24.02 17.22 11.34
C ASP A 291 -22.94 17.79 10.42
N VAL A 292 -21.91 17.01 10.09
CA VAL A 292 -20.81 17.42 9.19
C VAL A 292 -21.26 17.21 7.74
N THR A 293 -21.91 18.21 7.12
CA THR A 293 -22.57 18.05 5.81
C THR A 293 -22.06 18.99 4.71
N SER A 294 -21.60 20.22 5.05
CA SER A 294 -21.13 21.16 4.03
C SER A 294 -19.82 20.69 3.39
N ASP A 295 -19.52 21.15 2.17
CA ASP A 295 -18.27 20.80 1.48
C ASP A 295 -17.05 21.28 2.25
N GLU A 296 -17.12 22.46 2.88
CA GLU A 296 -16.03 23.02 3.70
C GLU A 296 -15.80 22.17 4.95
N ALA A 297 -16.87 21.73 5.62
CA ALA A 297 -16.76 20.90 6.81
C ALA A 297 -16.24 19.50 6.48
N LEU A 298 -16.67 18.91 5.36
CA LEU A 298 -16.16 17.64 4.86
C LEU A 298 -14.69 17.74 4.41
N ALA A 299 -14.33 18.83 3.72
CA ALA A 299 -12.94 19.10 3.35
C ALA A 299 -12.03 19.21 4.57
N ALA A 300 -12.46 19.96 5.59
CA ALA A 300 -11.73 20.08 6.84
C ALA A 300 -11.63 18.74 7.58
N HIS A 301 -12.70 17.94 7.58
CA HIS A 301 -12.72 16.61 8.14
C HIS A 301 -11.74 15.67 7.39
N CYS A 302 -11.82 15.56 6.07
CA CYS A 302 -10.92 14.75 5.27
C CYS A 302 -9.45 15.11 5.52
N LYS A 303 -9.11 16.40 5.49
CA LYS A 303 -7.73 16.87 5.75
C LYS A 303 -7.22 16.49 7.14
N ARG A 304 -8.09 16.44 8.15
CA ARG A 304 -7.72 16.09 9.53
C ARG A 304 -7.60 14.60 9.76
N THR A 305 -8.37 13.79 9.04
CA THR A 305 -8.55 12.36 9.34
C THR A 305 -8.08 11.42 8.24
N VAL A 306 -7.63 11.98 7.12
CA VAL A 306 -7.07 11.19 6.01
C VAL A 306 -5.87 10.39 6.49
N LYS A 307 -5.77 9.18 6.02
CA LYS A 307 -4.62 8.32 6.28
C LYS A 307 -4.17 7.62 5.00
N THR A 308 -2.97 7.07 5.06
CA THR A 308 -2.42 6.21 4.02
C THR A 308 -3.21 4.91 3.94
N GLY A 309 -3.43 4.40 2.73
CA GLY A 309 -3.90 3.03 2.47
C GLY A 309 -2.77 2.00 2.50
N TYR A 310 -1.55 2.42 2.91
CA TYR A 310 -0.33 1.59 2.97
C TYR A 310 0.11 1.05 1.60
N HIS A 311 -0.06 1.87 0.57
CA HIS A 311 0.30 1.55 -0.81
C HIS A 311 1.36 2.48 -1.42
N PRO A 312 2.46 2.85 -0.70
CA PRO A 312 3.45 3.79 -1.22
C PRO A 312 4.19 3.21 -2.42
N VAL A 313 4.30 4.02 -3.49
CA VAL A 313 4.96 3.64 -4.75
C VAL A 313 5.68 4.84 -5.39
N GLY A 314 6.47 4.58 -6.42
CA GLY A 314 6.85 5.57 -7.43
C GLY A 314 8.17 6.29 -7.22
N THR A 315 8.85 6.11 -6.11
CA THR A 315 10.03 6.88 -5.69
C THR A 315 11.34 6.55 -6.44
N CYS A 316 11.32 5.53 -7.28
CA CYS A 316 12.37 5.19 -8.24
C CYS A 316 11.72 4.83 -9.59
N LYS A 317 10.83 5.70 -10.10
CA LYS A 317 9.99 5.39 -11.27
C LYS A 317 10.79 4.94 -12.48
N MET A 318 10.29 3.91 -13.17
CA MET A 318 10.79 3.57 -14.51
C MET A 318 10.24 4.56 -15.55
N GLY A 319 10.95 4.74 -16.64
CA GLY A 319 10.47 5.60 -17.72
C GLY A 319 11.28 5.45 -19.00
N GLN A 320 10.84 6.15 -20.05
CA GLN A 320 11.54 6.25 -21.31
C GLN A 320 12.75 7.21 -21.20
N ASP A 321 13.67 7.15 -22.13
CA ASP A 321 14.88 8.00 -22.13
C ASP A 321 14.57 9.49 -22.21
N SER A 322 13.42 9.85 -22.76
CA SER A 322 12.91 11.22 -22.80
C SER A 322 12.41 11.76 -21.45
N ASP A 323 12.23 10.91 -20.44
CA ASP A 323 11.82 11.34 -19.10
C ASP A 323 13.05 11.63 -18.23
N PRO A 324 13.36 12.91 -17.94
CA PRO A 324 14.55 13.29 -17.17
C PRO A 324 14.45 12.89 -15.68
N GLU A 325 13.26 12.58 -15.19
CA GLU A 325 13.06 12.11 -13.82
C GLU A 325 12.94 10.59 -13.71
N ALA A 326 13.08 9.84 -14.81
CA ALA A 326 13.11 8.39 -14.73
C ALA A 326 14.39 7.92 -14.06
N VAL A 327 14.22 7.17 -12.98
CA VAL A 327 15.32 6.53 -12.22
C VAL A 327 15.75 5.23 -12.88
N LEU A 328 14.80 4.50 -13.46
CA LEU A 328 15.02 3.21 -14.09
C LEU A 328 14.74 3.26 -15.59
N ASP A 329 15.48 2.46 -16.35
CA ASP A 329 15.11 2.11 -17.71
C ASP A 329 13.98 1.07 -17.73
N THR A 330 13.51 0.70 -18.93
CA THR A 330 12.44 -0.29 -19.11
C THR A 330 12.87 -1.74 -18.78
N SER A 331 14.17 -1.96 -18.55
CA SER A 331 14.74 -3.20 -18.04
C SER A 331 14.99 -3.15 -16.53
N LEU A 332 14.47 -2.12 -15.84
CA LEU A 332 14.56 -1.89 -14.40
C LEU A 332 15.99 -1.66 -13.89
N ARG A 333 16.93 -1.28 -14.76
CA ARG A 333 18.29 -0.89 -14.41
C ARG A 333 18.31 0.54 -13.93
N VAL A 334 19.07 0.82 -12.88
CA VAL A 334 19.27 2.20 -12.37
C VAL A 334 20.12 2.96 -13.40
N ARG A 335 19.58 4.04 -13.94
CA ARG A 335 20.22 4.85 -14.98
C ARG A 335 21.56 5.41 -14.53
N GLY A 336 22.50 5.49 -15.45
CA GLY A 336 23.87 5.95 -15.17
C GLY A 336 24.70 4.98 -14.33
N THR A 337 24.18 3.77 -14.01
CA THR A 337 24.91 2.74 -13.28
C THR A 337 25.03 1.43 -14.07
N ARG A 338 25.90 0.57 -13.60
CA ARG A 338 26.05 -0.81 -14.09
C ARG A 338 25.92 -1.79 -12.94
N GLY A 339 25.27 -2.94 -13.17
CA GLY A 339 25.10 -3.99 -12.17
C GLY A 339 24.16 -3.60 -11.02
N LEU A 340 23.19 -2.69 -11.25
CA LEU A 340 22.24 -2.25 -10.25
C LEU A 340 20.83 -2.16 -10.84
N ARG A 341 19.85 -2.81 -10.19
CA ARG A 341 18.43 -2.76 -10.53
C ARG A 341 17.58 -2.44 -9.30
N VAL A 342 16.35 -1.99 -9.56
CA VAL A 342 15.29 -1.87 -8.53
C VAL A 342 14.10 -2.70 -8.96
N VAL A 343 13.61 -3.56 -8.07
CA VAL A 343 12.47 -4.44 -8.31
C VAL A 343 11.56 -4.43 -7.08
N ASP A 344 10.84 -3.35 -6.87
CA ASP A 344 9.85 -3.18 -5.80
C ASP A 344 8.81 -2.12 -6.18
N ALA A 345 7.95 -1.73 -5.26
CA ALA A 345 6.89 -0.75 -5.51
C ALA A 345 7.40 0.62 -5.97
N SER A 346 8.66 0.99 -5.68
CA SER A 346 9.23 2.27 -6.08
C SER A 346 9.35 2.45 -7.60
N LEU A 347 9.37 1.33 -8.36
CA LEU A 347 9.50 1.33 -9.82
C LEU A 347 8.29 1.92 -10.58
N MET A 348 7.12 2.02 -9.94
CA MET A 348 5.88 2.39 -10.63
C MET A 348 5.87 3.84 -11.05
N PRO A 349 5.67 4.19 -12.35
CA PRO A 349 5.51 5.58 -12.78
C PRO A 349 4.23 6.21 -12.24
N THR A 350 3.17 5.39 -12.18
CA THR A 350 1.84 5.75 -11.65
C THR A 350 1.33 4.61 -10.82
N ILE A 351 0.70 4.93 -9.69
CA ILE A 351 0.07 3.94 -8.81
C ILE A 351 -1.04 3.17 -9.55
N VAL A 352 -1.15 1.88 -9.31
CA VAL A 352 -2.20 1.03 -9.87
C VAL A 352 -3.56 1.32 -9.23
N SER A 353 -4.65 0.94 -9.89
CA SER A 353 -6.02 1.25 -9.43
C SER A 353 -6.53 0.22 -8.42
N GLY A 354 -5.78 -0.07 -7.38
CA GLY A 354 -6.15 -1.05 -6.36
C GLY A 354 -4.97 -1.37 -5.45
N ASN A 355 -5.12 -2.37 -4.60
CA ASN A 355 -4.07 -2.82 -3.70
C ASN A 355 -2.80 -3.19 -4.46
N THR A 356 -1.65 -2.68 -4.04
CA THR A 356 -0.40 -2.73 -4.80
C THR A 356 0.31 -4.08 -4.77
N ASN A 357 0.00 -4.96 -3.81
CA ASN A 357 0.75 -6.20 -3.57
C ASN A 357 0.81 -7.13 -4.80
N ALA A 358 -0.34 -7.39 -5.45
CA ALA A 358 -0.40 -8.27 -6.62
C ALA A 358 0.39 -7.68 -7.80
N ALA A 359 0.30 -6.37 -8.01
CA ALA A 359 1.03 -5.67 -9.06
C ALA A 359 2.54 -5.71 -8.85
N VAL A 360 3.00 -5.57 -7.59
CA VAL A 360 4.44 -5.69 -7.24
C VAL A 360 4.94 -7.11 -7.49
N MET A 361 4.17 -8.13 -7.10
CA MET A 361 4.53 -9.53 -7.39
C MET A 361 4.60 -9.81 -8.90
N ALA A 362 3.64 -9.30 -9.68
CA ALA A 362 3.65 -9.44 -11.14
C ALA A 362 4.86 -8.74 -11.77
N ALA A 363 5.19 -7.53 -11.30
CA ALA A 363 6.39 -6.81 -11.74
C ALA A 363 7.68 -7.58 -11.41
N ALA A 364 7.76 -8.17 -10.21
CA ALA A 364 8.90 -9.00 -9.79
C ALA A 364 9.03 -10.25 -10.67
N GLY A 365 7.92 -10.92 -10.99
CA GLY A 365 7.90 -12.07 -11.91
C GLY A 365 8.39 -11.69 -13.32
N LYS A 366 7.96 -10.53 -13.83
CA LYS A 366 8.45 -10.01 -15.12
C LYS A 366 9.94 -9.65 -15.05
N ALA A 367 10.38 -9.04 -13.94
CA ALA A 367 11.78 -8.67 -13.72
C ALA A 367 12.70 -9.89 -13.69
N ALA A 368 12.27 -11.01 -13.12
CA ALA A 368 13.04 -12.25 -13.12
C ALA A 368 13.38 -12.69 -14.56
N GLY A 369 12.40 -12.62 -15.49
CA GLY A 369 12.67 -12.90 -16.91
C GLY A 369 13.62 -11.91 -17.56
N LEU A 370 13.61 -10.62 -17.15
CA LEU A 370 14.54 -9.60 -17.67
C LEU A 370 15.98 -9.75 -17.11
N ILE A 371 16.12 -10.36 -15.94
CA ILE A 371 17.44 -10.61 -15.31
C ILE A 371 18.11 -11.84 -15.93
N LEU A 372 17.31 -12.84 -16.29
CA LEU A 372 17.80 -14.11 -16.86
C LEU A 372 18.05 -14.04 -18.37
N ALA A 373 17.56 -13.01 -19.07
CA ALA A 373 17.77 -12.76 -20.49
C ALA A 373 19.10 -12.02 -20.73
#